data_07e707ce7a91613a042e626e026b02ec
#
_entry.id   07e707ce7a91613a042e626e026b02ec
#
_cell.length_a   1.000
_cell.length_b   1.000
_cell.length_c   1.000
_cell.angle_alpha   90.00
_cell.angle_beta   90.00
_cell.angle_gamma   90.00
#
_symmetry.space_group_name_H-M   'P 1'
#
loop_
_entity.id
_entity.type
_entity.pdbx_description
1 polymer ?
#
loop_
_entity_poly.entity_id
_entity_poly.type
_entity_poly.pdbx_seq_one_letter_code
_entity_poly.pdbx_strand_id
1 'polypeptide(L)'
;MTSRTLPNLLFVLELPINVLLAIITLTLLAMALAAMKRVPDGQAWTVHRFGRYVRTLQPGTHAVWPLLDRIARQVHLTGHHIELPTRLFGADSASADLYYQILDPMPTGDGLETVDEMVLRQADDALSSVAAQLPQQQAGWTSTMADALKIELNSRLGRMGLRIIRCALHTT
;
A
#
# COMPACT_ATOMS: atom_id res chain seq x y z
N MET A 1 -42.37 -35.01 -35.81
CA MET A 1 -41.88 -33.67 -35.41
C MET A 1 -40.73 -33.90 -34.46
N THR A 2 -39.61 -34.05 -34.98
CA THR A 2 -38.37 -33.25 -35.13
C THR A 2 -37.54 -33.19 -33.84
N SER A 3 -36.77 -34.25 -33.68
CA SER A 3 -35.57 -34.33 -32.82
C SER A 3 -34.42 -33.48 -33.42
N ARG A 4 -34.38 -32.19 -33.03
CA ARG A 4 -33.42 -31.23 -33.61
C ARG A 4 -32.62 -30.46 -32.56
N THR A 5 -32.00 -31.12 -31.58
CA THR A 5 -31.13 -30.41 -30.62
C THR A 5 -29.95 -31.21 -30.02
N LEU A 6 -29.51 -32.30 -30.63
CA LEU A 6 -28.39 -33.07 -30.09
C LEU A 6 -27.11 -33.19 -30.97
N PRO A 7 -26.88 -32.40 -32.02
CA PRO A 7 -25.63 -32.54 -32.78
C PRO A 7 -24.40 -31.90 -32.13
N ASN A 8 -24.58 -30.90 -31.21
CA ASN A 8 -23.45 -30.12 -30.71
C ASN A 8 -22.74 -30.76 -29.50
N LEU A 9 -23.42 -31.62 -28.75
CA LEU A 9 -22.79 -32.31 -27.63
C LEU A 9 -21.96 -33.52 -28.07
N LEU A 10 -22.36 -34.20 -29.14
CA LEU A 10 -21.66 -35.37 -29.69
C LEU A 10 -20.38 -34.94 -30.44
N PHE A 11 -20.35 -33.75 -31.03
CA PHE A 11 -19.19 -33.22 -31.73
C PHE A 11 -18.01 -32.94 -30.79
N VAL A 12 -18.29 -32.62 -29.52
CA VAL A 12 -17.27 -32.45 -28.48
C VAL A 12 -16.70 -33.80 -28.03
N LEU A 13 -17.48 -34.89 -28.15
CA LEU A 13 -17.07 -36.23 -27.72
C LEU A 13 -16.18 -36.94 -28.76
N GLU A 14 -16.21 -36.50 -30.03
CA GLU A 14 -15.41 -37.04 -31.13
C GLU A 14 -14.11 -36.29 -31.41
N LEU A 15 -13.80 -35.26 -30.62
CA LEU A 15 -12.53 -34.57 -30.72
C LEU A 15 -11.40 -35.58 -30.42
N PRO A 16 -10.44 -35.78 -31.36
CA PRO A 16 -9.34 -36.72 -31.12
C PRO A 16 -8.58 -36.26 -29.86
N ILE A 17 -8.25 -37.19 -29.01
CA ILE A 17 -7.62 -36.94 -27.69
C ILE A 17 -6.43 -35.97 -27.78
N ASN A 18 -5.73 -35.97 -28.90
CA ASN A 18 -4.62 -35.10 -29.18
C ASN A 18 -5.02 -33.61 -29.28
N VAL A 19 -6.22 -33.33 -29.85
CA VAL A 19 -6.76 -31.97 -29.94
C VAL A 19 -7.21 -31.48 -28.58
N LEU A 20 -7.83 -32.36 -27.78
CA LEU A 20 -8.21 -32.06 -26.41
C LEU A 20 -6.98 -31.73 -25.55
N LEU A 21 -5.94 -32.57 -25.64
CA LEU A 21 -4.68 -32.33 -24.94
C LEU A 21 -4.01 -31.03 -25.39
N ALA A 22 -4.02 -30.72 -26.70
CA ALA A 22 -3.48 -29.47 -27.22
C ALA A 22 -4.22 -28.24 -26.68
N ILE A 23 -5.55 -28.30 -26.62
CA ILE A 23 -6.37 -27.20 -26.05
C ILE A 23 -6.06 -27.02 -24.57
N ILE A 24 -6.01 -28.11 -23.78
CA ILE A 24 -5.68 -28.03 -22.35
C ILE A 24 -4.28 -27.44 -22.15
N THR A 25 -3.29 -27.93 -22.91
CA THR A 25 -1.91 -27.43 -22.79
C THR A 25 -1.81 -25.96 -23.14
N LEU A 26 -2.47 -25.53 -24.23
CA LEU A 26 -2.50 -24.12 -24.63
C LEU A 26 -3.19 -23.24 -23.61
N THR A 27 -4.29 -23.71 -23.02
CA THR A 27 -5.02 -22.99 -21.97
C THR A 27 -4.16 -22.84 -20.70
N LEU A 28 -3.48 -23.92 -20.28
CA LEU A 28 -2.57 -23.87 -19.13
C LEU A 28 -1.40 -22.94 -19.38
N LEU A 29 -0.83 -22.95 -20.57
CA LEU A 29 0.25 -22.06 -20.97
C LEU A 29 -0.21 -20.60 -20.97
N ALA A 30 -1.36 -20.30 -21.56
CA ALA A 30 -1.96 -18.97 -21.55
C ALA A 30 -2.23 -18.49 -20.13
N MET A 31 -2.74 -19.36 -19.26
CA MET A 31 -2.99 -19.03 -17.86
C MET A 31 -1.69 -18.79 -17.08
N ALA A 32 -0.64 -19.56 -17.34
CA ALA A 32 0.67 -19.37 -16.73
C ALA A 32 1.29 -18.02 -17.14
N LEU A 33 1.19 -17.65 -18.42
CA LEU A 33 1.66 -16.34 -18.92
C LEU A 33 0.83 -15.18 -18.33
N ALA A 34 -0.48 -15.33 -18.24
CA ALA A 34 -1.36 -14.34 -17.63
C ALA A 34 -1.13 -14.16 -16.11
N ALA A 35 -0.63 -15.20 -15.44
CA ALA A 35 -0.29 -15.16 -14.02
C ALA A 35 0.94 -14.30 -13.72
N MET A 36 1.83 -14.08 -14.68
CA MET A 36 3.03 -13.27 -14.47
C MET A 36 2.69 -11.78 -14.51
N LYS A 37 2.89 -11.10 -13.39
CA LYS A 37 2.73 -9.64 -13.25
C LYS A 37 4.04 -9.02 -12.84
N ARG A 38 4.38 -7.91 -13.47
CA ARG A 38 5.56 -7.11 -13.14
C ARG A 38 5.13 -5.87 -12.38
N VAL A 39 5.64 -5.73 -11.15
CA VAL A 39 5.50 -4.54 -10.33
C VAL A 39 6.62 -3.58 -10.69
N PRO A 40 6.32 -2.33 -11.11
CA PRO A 40 7.33 -1.33 -11.42
C PRO A 40 8.15 -0.95 -10.18
N ASP A 41 9.37 -0.44 -10.42
CA ASP A 41 10.22 0.10 -9.37
C ASP A 41 9.54 1.30 -8.70
N GLY A 42 9.67 1.42 -7.38
CA GLY A 42 9.07 2.49 -6.60
C GLY A 42 7.56 2.30 -6.30
N GLN A 43 6.99 1.12 -6.61
CA GLN A 43 5.61 0.77 -6.27
C GLN A 43 5.55 -0.52 -5.45
N ALA A 44 4.51 -0.64 -4.65
CA ALA A 44 4.11 -1.89 -4.01
C ALA A 44 2.62 -2.14 -4.28
N TRP A 45 2.26 -3.40 -4.53
CA TRP A 45 0.89 -3.77 -4.82
C TRP A 45 0.36 -4.71 -3.74
N THR A 46 -0.82 -4.42 -3.21
CA THR A 46 -1.51 -5.32 -2.29
C THR A 46 -2.36 -6.31 -3.07
N VAL A 47 -2.29 -7.57 -2.67
CA VAL A 47 -3.05 -8.67 -3.28
C VAL A 47 -4.05 -9.20 -2.28
N HIS A 48 -5.30 -9.21 -2.71
CA HIS A 48 -6.42 -9.80 -1.98
C HIS A 48 -6.89 -11.07 -2.65
N ARG A 49 -7.30 -12.03 -1.83
CA ARG A 49 -7.97 -13.25 -2.25
C ARG A 49 -9.29 -13.37 -1.51
N PHE A 50 -10.40 -13.47 -2.25
CA PHE A 50 -11.75 -13.48 -1.67
C PHE A 50 -12.02 -12.30 -0.72
N GLY A 51 -11.52 -11.10 -1.08
CA GLY A 51 -11.72 -9.88 -0.28
C GLY A 51 -10.85 -9.74 0.97
N ARG A 52 -9.93 -10.69 1.20
CA ARG A 52 -8.98 -10.63 2.34
C ARG A 52 -7.57 -10.37 1.84
N TYR A 53 -6.83 -9.54 2.57
CA TYR A 53 -5.41 -9.35 2.32
C TYR A 53 -4.64 -10.68 2.42
N VAL A 54 -3.76 -10.91 1.47
CA VAL A 54 -2.92 -12.12 1.42
C VAL A 54 -1.44 -11.75 1.51
N ARG A 55 -1.00 -10.79 0.68
CA ARG A 55 0.40 -10.39 0.62
C ARG A 55 0.59 -9.06 -0.10
N THR A 56 1.73 -8.42 0.16
CA THR A 56 2.22 -7.26 -0.60
C THR A 56 3.27 -7.73 -1.61
N LEU A 57 3.17 -7.25 -2.84
CA LEU A 57 4.16 -7.47 -3.89
C LEU A 57 5.10 -6.28 -3.93
N GLN A 58 6.38 -6.53 -3.74
CA GLN A 58 7.46 -5.55 -3.92
C GLN A 58 7.78 -5.37 -5.41
N PRO A 59 8.60 -4.37 -5.80
CA PRO A 59 9.10 -4.26 -7.16
C PRO A 59 9.70 -5.57 -7.66
N GLY A 60 9.37 -5.94 -8.90
CA GLY A 60 9.83 -7.19 -9.50
C GLY A 60 8.74 -7.99 -10.19
N THR A 61 9.07 -9.21 -10.61
CA THR A 61 8.14 -10.12 -11.28
C THR A 61 7.56 -11.11 -10.29
N HIS A 62 6.23 -11.19 -10.23
CA HIS A 62 5.50 -12.05 -9.32
C HIS A 62 4.46 -12.88 -10.05
N ALA A 63 4.24 -14.09 -9.56
CA ALA A 63 3.12 -14.93 -9.99
C ALA A 63 1.88 -14.57 -9.17
N VAL A 64 0.82 -14.15 -9.86
CA VAL A 64 -0.49 -13.78 -9.30
C VAL A 64 -1.53 -14.67 -9.98
N TRP A 65 -2.31 -15.42 -9.21
CA TRP A 65 -3.33 -16.31 -9.77
C TRP A 65 -4.49 -15.51 -10.34
N PRO A 66 -4.69 -15.48 -11.68
CA PRO A 66 -5.62 -14.54 -12.32
C PRO A 66 -7.09 -14.76 -11.93
N LEU A 67 -7.45 -15.97 -11.45
CA LEU A 67 -8.82 -16.32 -11.05
C LEU A 67 -9.09 -16.09 -9.54
N LEU A 68 -8.06 -16.10 -8.71
CA LEU A 68 -8.20 -16.06 -7.25
C LEU A 68 -7.69 -14.77 -6.63
N ASP A 69 -6.61 -14.24 -7.18
CA ASP A 69 -5.90 -13.09 -6.64
C ASP A 69 -6.34 -11.81 -7.37
N ARG A 70 -6.70 -10.79 -6.61
CA ARG A 70 -7.04 -9.47 -7.11
C ARG A 70 -6.02 -8.46 -6.58
N ILE A 71 -5.45 -7.65 -7.48
CA ILE A 71 -4.65 -6.49 -7.06
C ILE A 71 -5.65 -5.46 -6.53
N ALA A 72 -5.59 -5.20 -5.21
CA ALA A 72 -6.51 -4.32 -4.52
C ALA A 72 -6.05 -2.86 -4.64
N ARG A 73 -4.77 -2.59 -4.36
CA ARG A 73 -4.22 -1.25 -4.42
C ARG A 73 -2.78 -1.24 -4.93
N GLN A 74 -2.43 -0.17 -5.62
CA GLN A 74 -1.07 0.16 -6.05
C GLN A 74 -0.63 1.39 -5.27
N VAL A 75 0.44 1.26 -4.49
CA VAL A 75 0.95 2.32 -3.62
C VAL A 75 2.34 2.71 -4.10
N HIS A 76 2.58 3.99 -4.25
CA HIS A 76 3.90 4.53 -4.49
C HIS A 76 4.71 4.47 -3.19
N LEU A 77 6.00 4.16 -3.28
CA LEU A 77 6.86 4.03 -2.11
C LEU A 77 7.50 5.37 -1.69
N THR A 78 7.48 6.35 -2.57
CA THR A 78 8.13 7.65 -2.37
C THR A 78 7.20 8.80 -2.67
N GLY A 79 7.50 9.96 -2.07
CA GLY A 79 6.80 11.21 -2.38
C GLY A 79 5.47 11.40 -1.67
N HIS A 80 5.27 10.77 -0.53
CA HIS A 80 4.08 11.00 0.28
C HIS A 80 4.19 12.32 1.05
N HIS A 81 3.12 13.12 1.01
CA HIS A 81 2.97 14.36 1.75
C HIS A 81 1.63 14.34 2.48
N ILE A 82 1.67 14.68 3.76
CA ILE A 82 0.49 14.78 4.62
C ILE A 82 0.56 16.11 5.39
N GLU A 83 -0.54 16.81 5.39
CA GLU A 83 -0.74 18.01 6.22
C GLU A 83 -1.46 17.60 7.52
N LEU A 84 -0.83 17.90 8.65
CA LEU A 84 -1.51 17.79 9.93
C LEU A 84 -2.43 18.98 10.15
N PRO A 85 -3.63 18.74 10.67
CA PRO A 85 -4.57 19.82 10.98
C PRO A 85 -3.97 20.73 12.04
N THR A 86 -4.32 22.01 11.94
CA THR A 86 -3.90 23.03 12.89
C THR A 86 -4.34 22.66 14.31
N ARG A 87 -3.40 22.69 15.23
CA ARG A 87 -3.63 22.46 16.67
C ARG A 87 -3.26 23.70 17.48
N LEU A 88 -4.01 23.94 18.53
CA LEU A 88 -3.73 25.02 19.49
C LEU A 88 -2.78 24.51 20.57
N PHE A 89 -1.69 25.22 20.78
CA PHE A 89 -0.71 24.99 21.83
C PHE A 89 -0.58 26.25 22.67
N GLY A 90 -1.36 26.32 23.75
CA GLY A 90 -1.47 27.56 24.55
C GLY A 90 -2.11 28.70 23.76
N ALA A 91 -1.36 29.77 23.52
CA ALA A 91 -1.80 30.91 22.71
C ALA A 91 -1.51 30.80 21.21
N ASP A 92 -0.62 29.89 20.83
CA ASP A 92 -0.16 29.71 19.47
C ASP A 92 -0.90 28.55 18.80
N SER A 93 -1.09 28.67 17.48
CA SER A 93 -1.58 27.58 16.65
C SER A 93 -0.46 27.04 15.77
N ALA A 94 -0.38 25.73 15.60
CA ALA A 94 0.60 25.09 14.74
C ALA A 94 -0.06 24.06 13.83
N SER A 95 0.39 24.03 12.58
CA SER A 95 0.16 22.97 11.63
C SER A 95 1.50 22.36 11.21
N ALA A 96 1.49 21.13 10.72
CA ALA A 96 2.73 20.48 10.32
C ALA A 96 2.58 19.81 8.95
N ASP A 97 3.59 19.99 8.11
CA ASP A 97 3.75 19.28 6.85
C ASP A 97 4.73 18.14 7.01
N LEU A 98 4.28 16.93 6.74
CA LEU A 98 5.08 15.72 6.83
C LEU A 98 5.34 15.15 5.44
N TYR A 99 6.62 14.94 5.15
CA TYR A 99 7.08 14.22 3.97
C TYR A 99 7.67 12.89 4.38
N TYR A 100 7.11 11.80 3.88
CA TYR A 100 7.57 10.47 4.23
C TYR A 100 7.74 9.56 3.01
N GLN A 101 8.45 8.46 3.20
CA GLN A 101 8.61 7.39 2.23
C GLN A 101 8.43 6.03 2.89
N ILE A 102 8.02 5.06 2.10
CA ILE A 102 7.89 3.67 2.49
C ILE A 102 9.18 2.96 2.07
N LEU A 103 10.02 2.59 3.04
CA LEU A 103 11.27 1.86 2.78
C LEU A 103 11.03 0.38 2.59
N ASP A 104 10.16 -0.19 3.43
CA ASP A 104 9.78 -1.58 3.37
C ASP A 104 8.25 -1.70 3.51
N PRO A 105 7.54 -2.12 2.46
CA PRO A 105 6.09 -2.27 2.51
C PRO A 105 5.64 -3.56 3.22
N MET A 106 6.54 -4.50 3.51
CA MET A 106 6.18 -5.80 4.10
C MET A 106 5.69 -5.71 5.54
N PRO A 107 6.36 -4.98 6.46
CA PRO A 107 5.88 -4.84 7.83
C PRO A 107 4.54 -4.13 7.95
N THR A 108 4.22 -3.25 6.99
CA THR A 108 2.95 -2.50 6.97
C THR A 108 1.77 -3.40 6.61
N GLY A 109 2.00 -4.45 5.80
CA GLY A 109 0.98 -5.45 5.46
C GLY A 109 -0.26 -4.84 4.81
N ASP A 110 -1.45 -5.16 5.36
CA ASP A 110 -2.73 -4.61 4.94
C ASP A 110 -2.87 -3.12 5.27
N GLY A 111 -2.17 -2.62 6.29
CA GLY A 111 -2.10 -1.19 6.63
C GLY A 111 -1.51 -0.31 5.52
N LEU A 112 -0.87 -0.91 4.49
CA LEU A 112 -0.36 -0.16 3.34
C LEU A 112 -1.48 0.56 2.56
N GLU A 113 -2.70 0.03 2.59
CA GLU A 113 -3.86 0.64 1.93
C GLU A 113 -4.36 1.91 2.64
N THR A 114 -4.10 2.02 3.93
CA THR A 114 -4.49 3.13 4.81
C THR A 114 -3.28 3.80 5.46
N VAL A 115 -2.11 3.71 4.79
CA VAL A 115 -0.85 4.21 5.36
C VAL A 115 -0.91 5.70 5.69
N ASP A 116 -1.54 6.52 4.85
CA ASP A 116 -1.68 7.96 5.06
C ASP A 116 -2.47 8.25 6.35
N GLU A 117 -3.58 7.54 6.57
CA GLU A 117 -4.39 7.68 7.80
C GLU A 117 -3.64 7.22 9.05
N MET A 118 -2.85 6.14 8.89
CA MET A 118 -2.05 5.61 9.98
C MET A 118 -0.94 6.60 10.37
N VAL A 119 -0.22 7.16 9.38
CA VAL A 119 0.81 8.17 9.62
C VAL A 119 0.19 9.42 10.25
N LEU A 120 -0.97 9.87 9.75
CA LEU A 120 -1.68 11.03 10.30
C LEU A 120 -2.02 10.84 11.79
N ARG A 121 -2.57 9.69 12.18
CA ARG A 121 -2.88 9.38 13.59
C ARG A 121 -1.63 9.35 14.46
N GLN A 122 -0.59 8.65 14.01
CA GLN A 122 0.68 8.58 14.74
C GLN A 122 1.35 9.96 14.88
N ALA A 123 1.21 10.81 13.86
CA ALA A 123 1.74 12.16 13.88
C ALA A 123 0.97 13.07 14.85
N ASP A 124 -0.34 12.96 14.91
CA ASP A 124 -1.18 13.72 15.86
C ASP A 124 -0.86 13.34 17.31
N ASP A 125 -0.74 12.05 17.59
CA ASP A 125 -0.35 11.54 18.91
C ASP A 125 1.08 11.96 19.29
N ALA A 126 2.03 11.89 18.34
CA ALA A 126 3.41 12.29 18.57
C ALA A 126 3.52 13.80 18.80
N LEU A 127 2.78 14.59 18.01
CA LEU A 127 2.76 16.06 18.13
C LEU A 127 2.29 16.47 19.54
N SER A 128 1.22 15.85 20.02
CA SER A 128 0.69 16.10 21.37
C SER A 128 1.70 15.73 22.46
N SER A 129 2.39 14.59 22.31
CA SER A 129 3.40 14.15 23.28
C SER A 129 4.65 15.02 23.31
N VAL A 130 5.12 15.45 22.15
CA VAL A 130 6.30 16.34 22.03
C VAL A 130 5.99 17.74 22.52
N ALA A 131 4.79 18.27 22.22
CA ALA A 131 4.36 19.58 22.70
C ALA A 131 4.26 19.65 24.24
N ALA A 132 3.85 18.55 24.89
CA ALA A 132 3.79 18.47 26.35
C ALA A 132 5.18 18.48 27.02
N GLN A 133 6.24 18.10 26.30
CA GLN A 133 7.60 18.00 26.85
C GLN A 133 8.45 19.24 26.61
N LEU A 134 8.09 20.07 25.62
CA LEU A 134 8.87 21.23 25.22
C LEU A 134 8.31 22.54 25.81
N PRO A 135 9.13 23.38 26.41
CA PRO A 135 8.70 24.71 26.88
C PRO A 135 8.40 25.61 25.71
N GLN A 136 7.18 26.13 25.65
CA GLN A 136 6.64 26.92 24.53
C GLN A 136 7.26 28.33 24.41
N GLN A 137 8.04 28.78 25.37
CA GLN A 137 8.52 30.17 25.46
C GLN A 137 9.96 30.38 24.93
N GLN A 138 10.55 29.40 24.23
CA GLN A 138 11.92 29.51 23.73
C GLN A 138 11.97 29.97 22.28
N ALA A 139 12.91 30.87 21.97
CA ALA A 139 13.22 31.23 20.59
C ALA A 139 13.65 29.97 19.80
N GLY A 140 13.04 29.74 18.63
CA GLY A 140 13.29 28.54 17.83
C GLY A 140 12.47 27.30 18.24
N TRP A 141 11.43 27.48 19.06
CA TRP A 141 10.52 26.39 19.48
C TRP A 141 9.99 25.57 18.32
N THR A 142 9.61 26.21 17.21
CA THR A 142 9.09 25.51 16.01
C THR A 142 10.11 24.56 15.36
N SER A 143 11.36 24.99 15.24
CA SER A 143 12.41 24.12 14.67
C SER A 143 12.77 22.96 15.59
N THR A 144 12.90 23.23 16.89
CA THR A 144 13.18 22.22 17.91
C THR A 144 12.06 21.20 18.00
N MET A 145 10.82 21.67 17.91
CA MET A 145 9.63 20.81 17.91
C MET A 145 9.55 19.96 16.62
N ALA A 146 9.86 20.53 15.45
CA ALA A 146 9.89 19.81 14.19
C ALA A 146 10.93 18.66 14.21
N ASP A 147 12.12 18.93 14.74
CA ASP A 147 13.19 17.93 14.86
C ASP A 147 12.82 16.84 15.88
N ALA A 148 12.28 17.22 17.05
CA ALA A 148 11.81 16.27 18.04
C ALA A 148 10.66 15.39 17.51
N LEU A 149 9.71 15.99 16.82
CA LEU A 149 8.60 15.28 16.18
C LEU A 149 9.10 14.30 15.12
N LYS A 150 10.06 14.70 14.28
CA LYS A 150 10.68 13.84 13.28
C LYS A 150 11.37 12.63 13.91
N ILE A 151 12.13 12.84 15.01
CA ILE A 151 12.81 11.76 15.74
C ILE A 151 11.81 10.79 16.34
N GLU A 152 10.79 11.30 17.03
CA GLU A 152 9.74 10.50 17.65
C GLU A 152 8.96 9.69 16.62
N LEU A 153 8.55 10.30 15.49
CA LEU A 153 7.86 9.62 14.41
C LEU A 153 8.72 8.54 13.77
N ASN A 154 10.01 8.80 13.54
CA ASN A 154 10.90 7.79 13.00
C ASN A 154 11.10 6.62 13.96
N SER A 155 11.06 6.82 15.28
CA SER A 155 11.14 5.74 16.26
C SER A 155 9.89 4.85 16.24
N ARG A 156 8.70 5.45 16.07
CA ARG A 156 7.42 4.72 16.02
C ARG A 156 7.20 4.03 14.67
N LEU A 157 7.36 4.78 13.58
CA LEU A 157 7.04 4.34 12.22
C LEU A 157 8.15 3.52 11.57
N GLY A 158 9.40 3.64 12.05
CA GLY A 158 10.54 2.89 11.51
C GLY A 158 10.36 1.37 11.58
N ARG A 159 9.71 0.87 12.63
CA ARG A 159 9.36 -0.56 12.79
C ARG A 159 8.33 -1.04 11.78
N MET A 160 7.58 -0.12 11.18
CA MET A 160 6.56 -0.39 10.16
C MET A 160 7.10 -0.18 8.74
N GLY A 161 8.43 0.01 8.58
CA GLY A 161 9.06 0.23 7.29
C GLY A 161 8.85 1.64 6.71
N LEU A 162 8.43 2.61 7.53
CA LEU A 162 8.19 3.99 7.11
C LEU A 162 9.30 4.91 7.63
N ARG A 163 9.60 5.95 6.86
CA ARG A 163 10.59 6.96 7.26
C ARG A 163 10.13 8.37 6.95
N ILE A 164 10.12 9.22 7.97
CA ILE A 164 9.88 10.66 7.81
C ILE A 164 11.17 11.31 7.29
N ILE A 165 11.08 11.95 6.13
CA ILE A 165 12.20 12.63 5.49
C ILE A 165 12.27 14.06 6.00
N ARG A 166 11.14 14.75 5.99
CA ARG A 166 11.02 16.16 6.38
C ARG A 166 9.76 16.36 7.22
N CYS A 167 9.92 17.18 8.24
CA CYS A 167 8.82 17.73 9.02
C CYS A 167 8.99 19.26 9.03
N ALA A 168 7.96 20.00 8.63
CA ALA A 168 7.95 21.45 8.69
C ALA A 168 6.75 21.89 9.54
N LEU A 169 7.01 22.69 10.57
CA LEU A 169 5.96 23.28 11.41
C LEU A 169 5.71 24.70 10.97
N HIS A 170 4.45 25.05 10.85
CA HIS A 170 3.96 26.38 10.55
C HIS A 170 3.16 26.89 11.76
N THR A 171 3.58 28.01 12.30
CA THR A 171 2.87 28.70 13.39
C THR A 171 2.16 29.93 12.82
N THR A 172 0.95 30.15 13.26
CA THR A 172 0.12 31.33 12.90
C THR A 172 -0.23 32.05 14.17
#